data_ab223b22a00e9a95e18f285b320a3419
#
_entry.id   ab223b22a00e9a95e18f285b320a3419
#
_cell.length_a   1.000
_cell.length_b   1.000
_cell.length_c   1.000
_cell.angle_alpha   90.00
_cell.angle_beta   90.00
_cell.angle_gamma   90.00
#
_symmetry.space_group_name_H-M   'P 1'
#
loop_
_entity.id
_entity.type
_entity.pdbx_description
1 polymer ?
#
loop_
_entity_poly.entity_id
_entity_poly.type
_entity_poly.pdbx_seq_one_letter_code
_entity_poly.pdbx_strand_id
1 'polypeptide(L)'
;MSIVEVRGLTKRYPSFELKDVSFDVGEGRITGFIGRNGAGKTTTIKSMLNLIHPDAGTICYSGLPMTENEAEIKKRIGYSTGSVSWYPRKRIRDIIQVVRRFYDTWDEEAYRKYLKLFALDEEKTPMELSEGMKVKFNLLTALSHRSEVLILDEPTSGLDPFSRNELLNVFKGLKNDGVAVFFSTHIISDIEKCADDIVYISGGKIIASMPKDTFTEKYSGPDEDLEETMLRMEGGTANA
;
A
#
# COMPACT_ATOMS: atom_id res chain seq x y z
N MET A 1 -11.57 -6.36 12.84
CA MET A 1 -11.45 -4.99 13.38
C MET A 1 -10.71 -4.13 12.36
N SER A 2 -10.75 -2.78 12.50
CA SER A 2 -9.96 -1.90 11.64
C SER A 2 -8.58 -1.68 12.26
N ILE A 3 -7.52 -1.88 11.50
CA ILE A 3 -6.15 -1.56 11.91
C ILE A 3 -5.79 -0.12 11.55
N VAL A 4 -6.36 0.43 10.47
CA VAL A 4 -6.22 1.86 10.12
C VAL A 4 -7.61 2.45 9.89
N GLU A 5 -7.83 3.60 10.47
CA GLU A 5 -9.05 4.39 10.30
C GLU A 5 -8.68 5.77 9.78
N VAL A 6 -9.24 6.15 8.64
CA VAL A 6 -9.12 7.49 8.05
C VAL A 6 -10.50 8.15 8.11
N ARG A 7 -10.59 9.35 8.69
CA ARG A 7 -11.86 10.07 8.87
C ARG A 7 -11.72 11.52 8.45
N GLY A 8 -12.52 11.95 7.49
CA GLY A 8 -12.63 13.34 7.06
C GLY A 8 -11.36 13.95 6.50
N LEU A 9 -10.43 13.12 5.99
CA LEU A 9 -9.12 13.58 5.53
C LEU A 9 -9.28 14.59 4.40
N THR A 10 -8.80 15.81 4.63
CA THR A 10 -8.83 16.90 3.67
C THR A 10 -7.45 17.50 3.49
N LYS A 11 -7.05 17.71 2.23
CA LYS A 11 -5.78 18.36 1.86
C LYS A 11 -5.95 19.21 0.62
N ARG A 12 -5.62 20.48 0.70
CA ARG A 12 -5.78 21.45 -0.38
C ARG A 12 -4.45 21.80 -1.02
N TYR A 13 -4.46 21.80 -2.35
CA TYR A 13 -3.39 22.33 -3.20
C TYR A 13 -4.01 23.31 -4.22
N PRO A 14 -3.22 24.17 -4.86
CA PRO A 14 -3.78 25.13 -5.84
C PRO A 14 -4.60 24.51 -6.97
N SER A 15 -4.25 23.28 -7.40
CA SER A 15 -4.88 22.60 -8.54
C SER A 15 -5.58 21.28 -8.17
N PHE A 16 -5.58 20.90 -6.88
CA PHE A 16 -6.13 19.61 -6.43
C PHE A 16 -6.53 19.66 -4.96
N GLU A 17 -7.58 18.94 -4.61
CA GLU A 17 -8.03 18.79 -3.22
C GLU A 17 -8.44 17.36 -2.92
N LEU A 18 -7.95 16.79 -1.81
CA LEU A 18 -8.61 15.68 -1.14
C LEU A 18 -9.77 16.25 -0.32
N LYS A 19 -10.97 15.68 -0.49
CA LYS A 19 -12.21 16.17 0.13
C LYS A 19 -12.86 15.10 0.97
N ASP A 20 -12.81 15.26 2.30
CA ASP A 20 -13.54 14.42 3.26
C ASP A 20 -13.33 12.90 3.01
N VAL A 21 -12.07 12.52 2.77
CA VAL A 21 -11.70 11.12 2.49
C VAL A 21 -11.82 10.30 3.77
N SER A 22 -12.67 9.29 3.75
CA SER A 22 -12.95 8.40 4.88
C SER A 22 -13.03 6.95 4.43
N PHE A 23 -12.26 6.07 5.09
CA PHE A 23 -12.25 4.62 4.85
C PHE A 23 -11.55 3.88 5.99
N ASP A 24 -11.69 2.55 5.98
CA ASP A 24 -11.07 1.63 6.93
C ASP A 24 -10.17 0.63 6.21
N VAL A 25 -9.10 0.20 6.90
CA VAL A 25 -8.27 -0.95 6.51
C VAL A 25 -8.46 -2.03 7.56
N GLY A 26 -8.91 -3.22 7.14
CA GLY A 26 -9.16 -4.35 8.03
C GLY A 26 -7.87 -5.08 8.45
N GLU A 27 -7.83 -5.58 9.68
CA GLU A 27 -6.76 -6.48 10.15
C GLU A 27 -6.70 -7.76 9.32
N GLY A 28 -5.50 -8.20 8.95
CA GLY A 28 -5.31 -9.45 8.20
C GLY A 28 -6.09 -9.50 6.88
N ARG A 29 -6.30 -8.35 6.24
CA ARG A 29 -7.00 -8.22 4.96
C ARG A 29 -6.13 -7.48 3.95
N ILE A 30 -6.41 -7.75 2.68
CA ILE A 30 -5.79 -7.01 1.58
C ILE A 30 -6.79 -5.99 1.07
N THR A 31 -6.47 -4.71 1.26
CA THR A 31 -7.29 -3.59 0.78
C THR A 31 -6.61 -2.95 -0.43
N GLY A 32 -7.28 -3.00 -1.58
CA GLY A 32 -6.85 -2.33 -2.78
C GLY A 32 -7.36 -0.89 -2.85
N PHE A 33 -6.44 0.07 -2.94
CA PHE A 33 -6.76 1.49 -3.09
C PHE A 33 -6.62 1.89 -4.55
N ILE A 34 -7.75 1.95 -5.24
CA ILE A 34 -7.80 2.10 -6.69
C ILE A 34 -8.28 3.50 -7.11
N GLY A 35 -7.74 3.98 -8.22
CA GLY A 35 -8.10 5.25 -8.85
C GLY A 35 -7.10 5.64 -9.92
N ARG A 36 -7.50 6.54 -10.81
CA ARG A 36 -6.62 7.05 -11.89
C ARG A 36 -5.42 7.81 -11.35
N ASN A 37 -4.45 8.04 -12.21
CA ASN A 37 -3.34 8.95 -11.91
C ASN A 37 -3.90 10.36 -11.64
N GLY A 38 -3.42 10.97 -10.53
CA GLY A 38 -3.94 12.26 -10.08
C GLY A 38 -5.21 12.20 -9.22
N ALA A 39 -5.84 11.04 -9.01
CA ALA A 39 -7.04 10.91 -8.17
C ALA A 39 -6.81 11.21 -6.68
N GLY A 40 -5.55 11.22 -6.21
CA GLY A 40 -5.19 11.51 -4.82
C GLY A 40 -4.59 10.35 -4.03
N LYS A 41 -4.33 9.19 -4.64
CA LYS A 41 -3.80 7.99 -3.97
C LYS A 41 -2.52 8.27 -3.18
N THR A 42 -1.47 8.75 -3.84
CA THR A 42 -0.18 9.08 -3.19
C THR A 42 -0.32 10.16 -2.11
N THR A 43 -1.19 11.16 -2.31
CA THR A 43 -1.44 12.19 -1.29
C THR A 43 -2.09 11.60 -0.06
N THR A 44 -3.08 10.72 -0.23
CA THR A 44 -3.72 9.99 0.87
C THR A 44 -2.71 9.14 1.62
N ILE A 45 -1.92 8.32 0.92
CA ILE A 45 -0.88 7.48 1.52
C ILE A 45 0.15 8.31 2.30
N LYS A 46 0.65 9.40 1.71
CA LYS A 46 1.60 10.29 2.40
C LYS A 46 0.98 10.95 3.64
N SER A 47 -0.31 11.26 3.62
CA SER A 47 -1.02 11.75 4.80
C SER A 47 -1.18 10.67 5.86
N MET A 48 -1.52 9.42 5.47
CA MET A 48 -1.57 8.28 6.38
C MET A 48 -0.25 8.06 7.11
N LEU A 49 0.88 8.33 6.46
CA LEU A 49 2.22 8.21 7.02
C LEU A 49 2.73 9.48 7.74
N ASN A 50 1.90 10.51 7.85
CA ASN A 50 2.26 11.84 8.38
C ASN A 50 3.47 12.48 7.66
N LEU A 51 3.70 12.11 6.38
CA LEU A 51 4.68 12.76 5.50
C LEU A 51 4.12 14.04 4.87
N ILE A 52 2.80 14.15 4.83
CA ILE A 52 2.05 15.35 4.46
C ILE A 52 1.02 15.56 5.57
N HIS A 53 1.03 16.74 6.19
CA HIS A 53 0.04 17.09 7.21
C HIS A 53 -1.29 17.46 6.53
N PRO A 54 -2.40 16.78 6.86
CA PRO A 54 -3.72 17.16 6.36
C PRO A 54 -4.17 18.51 6.91
N ASP A 55 -5.07 19.16 6.18
CA ASP A 55 -5.68 20.42 6.62
C ASP A 55 -6.87 20.18 7.55
N ALA A 56 -7.49 18.98 7.47
CA ALA A 56 -8.53 18.50 8.37
C ALA A 56 -8.60 16.95 8.34
N GLY A 57 -9.31 16.38 9.32
CA GLY A 57 -9.51 14.96 9.47
C GLY A 57 -8.55 14.31 10.46
N THR A 58 -8.76 13.01 10.70
CA THR A 58 -7.96 12.21 11.63
C THR A 58 -7.56 10.88 11.01
N ILE A 59 -6.39 10.38 11.40
CA ILE A 59 -5.88 9.09 11.00
C ILE A 59 -5.46 8.36 12.27
N CYS A 60 -6.04 7.17 12.50
CA CYS A 60 -5.75 6.34 13.66
C CYS A 60 -5.22 4.97 13.22
N TYR A 61 -4.30 4.43 14.00
CA TYR A 61 -3.77 3.06 13.86
C TYR A 61 -4.06 2.29 15.14
N SER A 62 -4.86 1.23 15.04
CA SER A 62 -5.32 0.43 16.20
C SER A 62 -5.87 1.35 17.32
N GLY A 63 -6.64 2.37 16.94
CA GLY A 63 -7.22 3.36 17.85
C GLY A 63 -6.28 4.50 18.31
N LEU A 64 -4.99 4.46 17.99
CA LEU A 64 -4.01 5.50 18.34
C LEU A 64 -3.97 6.58 17.25
N PRO A 65 -4.19 7.87 17.58
CA PRO A 65 -4.05 8.97 16.62
C PRO A 65 -2.60 9.10 16.12
N MET A 66 -2.41 9.20 14.79
CA MET A 66 -1.09 9.29 14.16
C MET A 66 -0.32 10.52 14.62
N THR A 67 -0.98 11.65 14.77
CA THR A 67 -0.35 12.92 15.15
C THR A 67 0.24 12.93 16.57
N GLU A 68 -0.30 12.11 17.46
CA GLU A 68 0.11 12.06 18.88
C GLU A 68 1.08 10.90 19.17
N ASN A 69 1.05 9.85 18.32
CA ASN A 69 1.77 8.60 18.55
C ASN A 69 2.67 8.22 17.36
N GLU A 70 3.15 9.20 16.59
CA GLU A 70 3.83 8.98 15.30
C GLU A 70 5.00 7.99 15.41
N ALA A 71 5.88 8.15 16.40
CA ALA A 71 7.06 7.33 16.55
C ALA A 71 6.72 5.85 16.87
N GLU A 72 5.69 5.61 17.67
CA GLU A 72 5.21 4.26 18.01
C GLU A 72 4.52 3.62 16.80
N ILE A 73 3.62 4.35 16.15
CA ILE A 73 2.86 3.87 15.00
C ILE A 73 3.81 3.52 13.84
N LYS A 74 4.79 4.38 13.54
CA LYS A 74 5.75 4.14 12.45
C LYS A 74 6.59 2.89 12.64
N LYS A 75 6.83 2.42 13.87
CA LYS A 75 7.48 1.13 14.14
C LYS A 75 6.63 -0.07 13.74
N ARG A 76 5.30 0.11 13.66
CA ARG A 76 4.32 -0.94 13.34
C ARG A 76 3.88 -0.93 11.86
N ILE A 77 4.34 0.06 11.09
CA ILE A 77 4.02 0.22 9.67
C ILE A 77 5.20 -0.20 8.82
N GLY A 78 4.98 -1.09 7.87
CA GLY A 78 5.87 -1.29 6.74
C GLY A 78 5.44 -0.39 5.58
N TYR A 79 6.36 0.40 5.04
CA TYR A 79 6.07 1.27 3.91
C TYR A 79 7.02 1.01 2.75
N SER A 80 6.45 0.95 1.54
CA SER A 80 7.22 0.88 0.30
C SER A 80 6.53 1.65 -0.82
N THR A 81 7.35 2.32 -1.62
CA THR A 81 6.95 2.82 -2.93
C THR A 81 7.43 1.86 -4.02
N GLY A 82 6.86 1.93 -5.22
CA GLY A 82 7.35 1.19 -6.39
C GLY A 82 8.78 1.58 -6.81
N SER A 83 9.34 2.67 -6.27
CA SER A 83 10.72 3.12 -6.54
C SER A 83 11.62 2.93 -5.33
N VAL A 84 12.88 2.58 -5.57
CA VAL A 84 13.89 2.39 -4.52
C VAL A 84 14.79 3.60 -4.44
N SER A 85 14.81 4.27 -3.28
CA SER A 85 15.69 5.41 -2.98
C SER A 85 16.79 5.07 -1.97
N TRP A 86 17.26 3.82 -1.95
CA TRP A 86 18.37 3.42 -1.12
C TRP A 86 19.73 3.91 -1.67
N TYR A 87 20.76 3.85 -0.85
CA TYR A 87 22.15 4.10 -1.28
C TYR A 87 22.55 3.16 -2.43
N PRO A 88 22.59 3.61 -3.68
CA PRO A 88 22.59 2.71 -4.84
C PRO A 88 23.84 1.84 -4.96
N ARG A 89 24.96 2.29 -4.35
CA ARG A 89 26.27 1.61 -4.40
C ARG A 89 26.69 0.93 -3.10
N LYS A 90 25.79 0.88 -2.10
CA LYS A 90 26.03 0.14 -0.85
C LYS A 90 25.43 -1.25 -0.97
N ARG A 91 26.09 -2.26 -0.41
CA ARG A 91 25.54 -3.62 -0.39
C ARG A 91 24.27 -3.68 0.45
N ILE A 92 23.37 -4.58 0.09
CA ILE A 92 22.11 -4.80 0.82
C ILE A 92 22.40 -5.01 2.30
N ARG A 93 23.37 -5.86 2.66
CA ARG A 93 23.74 -6.10 4.08
C ARG A 93 24.13 -4.84 4.83
N ASP A 94 24.86 -3.92 4.19
CA ASP A 94 25.31 -2.68 4.82
C ASP A 94 24.13 -1.74 5.06
N ILE A 95 23.18 -1.69 4.12
CA ILE A 95 21.93 -0.94 4.25
C ILE A 95 21.10 -1.51 5.40
N ILE A 96 20.92 -2.82 5.44
CA ILE A 96 20.17 -3.52 6.51
C ILE A 96 20.81 -3.28 7.90
N GLN A 97 22.14 -3.30 8.00
CA GLN A 97 22.81 -2.99 9.28
C GLN A 97 22.48 -1.59 9.82
N VAL A 98 22.19 -0.64 8.93
CA VAL A 98 21.75 0.70 9.33
C VAL A 98 20.26 0.70 9.67
N VAL A 99 19.41 0.13 8.80
CA VAL A 99 17.95 0.12 8.97
C VAL A 99 17.54 -0.53 10.28
N ARG A 100 18.09 -1.69 10.62
CA ARG A 100 17.74 -2.44 11.84
C ARG A 100 17.97 -1.66 13.15
N ARG A 101 18.82 -0.61 13.14
CA ARG A 101 19.07 0.22 14.33
C ARG A 101 17.91 1.15 14.67
N PHE A 102 16.99 1.36 13.73
CA PHE A 102 15.82 2.21 13.92
C PHE A 102 14.61 1.46 14.48
N TYR A 103 14.68 0.10 14.55
CA TYR A 103 13.55 -0.73 14.95
C TYR A 103 13.92 -1.64 16.12
N ASP A 104 13.38 -1.37 17.30
CA ASP A 104 13.53 -2.22 18.50
C ASP A 104 12.85 -3.59 18.27
N THR A 105 11.90 -3.65 17.34
CA THR A 105 11.11 -4.83 16.92
C THR A 105 11.77 -5.61 15.79
N TRP A 106 13.02 -5.30 15.41
CA TRP A 106 13.72 -6.02 14.35
C TRP A 106 13.81 -7.51 14.66
N ASP A 107 13.37 -8.32 13.69
CA ASP A 107 13.33 -9.77 13.78
C ASP A 107 14.29 -10.39 12.77
N GLU A 108 15.38 -10.94 13.28
CA GLU A 108 16.41 -11.57 12.46
C GLU A 108 15.91 -12.85 11.78
N GLU A 109 14.97 -13.57 12.40
CA GLU A 109 14.36 -14.77 11.79
C GLU A 109 13.45 -14.37 10.62
N ALA A 110 12.61 -13.37 10.80
CA ALA A 110 11.78 -12.79 9.72
C ALA A 110 12.69 -12.27 8.59
N TYR A 111 13.75 -11.54 8.90
CA TYR A 111 14.70 -11.07 7.91
C TYR A 111 15.26 -12.22 7.06
N ARG A 112 15.74 -13.29 7.66
CA ARG A 112 16.28 -14.47 6.96
C ARG A 112 15.21 -15.20 6.16
N LYS A 113 13.97 -15.33 6.71
CA LYS A 113 12.82 -15.91 6.01
C LYS A 113 12.55 -15.16 4.70
N TYR A 114 12.43 -13.83 4.77
CA TYR A 114 12.11 -13.02 3.59
C TYR A 114 13.28 -12.85 2.64
N LEU A 115 14.51 -12.79 3.12
CA LEU A 115 15.71 -12.79 2.28
C LEU A 115 15.74 -14.04 1.37
N LYS A 116 15.47 -15.21 1.96
CA LYS A 116 15.40 -16.48 1.23
C LYS A 116 14.19 -16.53 0.30
N LEU A 117 12.99 -16.12 0.79
CA LEU A 117 11.76 -16.12 0.00
C LEU A 117 11.87 -15.26 -1.25
N PHE A 118 12.51 -14.09 -1.13
CA PHE A 118 12.69 -13.15 -2.22
C PHE A 118 13.92 -13.43 -3.09
N ALA A 119 14.70 -14.47 -2.75
CA ALA A 119 15.94 -14.84 -3.42
C ALA A 119 16.91 -13.64 -3.59
N LEU A 120 17.03 -12.81 -2.55
CA LEU A 120 17.90 -11.66 -2.55
C LEU A 120 19.31 -12.05 -2.08
N ASP A 121 20.33 -11.54 -2.78
CA ASP A 121 21.74 -11.68 -2.42
C ASP A 121 22.20 -10.42 -1.69
N GLU A 122 22.59 -10.58 -0.42
CA GLU A 122 23.02 -9.47 0.45
C GLU A 122 24.30 -8.78 -0.01
N GLU A 123 25.11 -9.46 -0.84
CA GLU A 123 26.35 -8.93 -1.39
C GLU A 123 26.10 -7.95 -2.55
N LYS A 124 24.93 -8.01 -3.17
CA LYS A 124 24.53 -7.12 -4.26
C LYS A 124 24.19 -5.72 -3.74
N THR A 125 24.31 -4.76 -4.64
CA THR A 125 23.88 -3.38 -4.44
C THR A 125 22.49 -3.16 -5.07
N PRO A 126 21.71 -2.15 -4.64
CA PRO A 126 20.44 -1.81 -5.29
C PRO A 126 20.54 -1.55 -6.80
N MET A 127 21.70 -1.07 -7.29
CA MET A 127 21.93 -0.88 -8.73
C MET A 127 21.96 -2.19 -9.52
N GLU A 128 22.31 -3.30 -8.89
CA GLU A 128 22.43 -4.62 -9.52
C GLU A 128 21.11 -5.40 -9.47
N LEU A 129 20.07 -4.84 -8.85
CA LEU A 129 18.76 -5.47 -8.75
C LEU A 129 17.87 -5.09 -9.93
N SER A 130 17.09 -6.07 -10.42
CA SER A 130 15.95 -5.78 -11.30
C SER A 130 14.88 -4.96 -10.56
N GLU A 131 13.96 -4.31 -11.28
CA GLU A 131 12.89 -3.55 -10.64
C GLU A 131 12.06 -4.40 -9.67
N GLY A 132 11.71 -5.63 -10.06
CA GLY A 132 11.01 -6.56 -9.17
C GLY A 132 11.82 -6.95 -7.92
N MET A 133 13.14 -7.13 -8.05
CA MET A 133 14.01 -7.38 -6.89
C MET A 133 14.13 -6.15 -5.98
N LYS A 134 14.10 -4.94 -6.53
CA LYS A 134 14.08 -3.70 -5.72
C LYS A 134 12.82 -3.62 -4.87
N VAL A 135 11.64 -3.92 -5.44
CA VAL A 135 10.39 -3.98 -4.67
C VAL A 135 10.49 -5.05 -3.58
N LYS A 136 10.99 -6.24 -3.89
CA LYS A 136 11.22 -7.31 -2.91
C LYS A 136 12.20 -6.88 -1.80
N PHE A 137 13.23 -6.09 -2.11
CA PHE A 137 14.15 -5.53 -1.12
C PHE A 137 13.45 -4.53 -0.19
N ASN A 138 12.59 -3.67 -0.71
CA ASN A 138 11.78 -2.78 0.12
C ASN A 138 10.86 -3.57 1.06
N LEU A 139 10.20 -4.60 0.54
CA LEU A 139 9.35 -5.48 1.35
C LEU A 139 10.14 -6.23 2.41
N LEU A 140 11.35 -6.71 2.08
CA LEU A 140 12.25 -7.32 3.05
C LEU A 140 12.47 -6.40 4.25
N THR A 141 12.81 -5.13 4.01
CA THR A 141 13.03 -4.17 5.09
C THR A 141 11.76 -3.90 5.90
N ALA A 142 10.63 -3.73 5.21
CA ALA A 142 9.34 -3.46 5.82
C ALA A 142 8.82 -4.62 6.68
N LEU A 143 9.09 -5.86 6.29
CA LEU A 143 8.61 -7.06 6.99
C LEU A 143 9.53 -7.52 8.12
N SER A 144 10.81 -7.12 8.09
CA SER A 144 11.80 -7.57 9.08
C SER A 144 11.69 -6.90 10.45
N HIS A 145 10.81 -5.91 10.63
CA HIS A 145 10.56 -5.29 11.92
C HIS A 145 9.16 -5.59 12.49
N ARG A 146 8.54 -6.69 12.05
CA ARG A 146 7.21 -7.15 12.50
C ARG A 146 6.10 -6.12 12.28
N SER A 147 6.07 -5.51 11.10
CA SER A 147 4.99 -4.58 10.74
C SER A 147 3.63 -5.30 10.78
N GLU A 148 2.64 -4.63 11.37
CA GLU A 148 1.26 -5.11 11.46
C GLU A 148 0.46 -4.76 10.21
N VAL A 149 0.86 -3.67 9.55
CA VAL A 149 0.27 -3.21 8.30
C VAL A 149 1.35 -2.79 7.30
N LEU A 150 1.20 -3.24 6.07
CA LEU A 150 1.98 -2.76 4.93
C LEU A 150 1.19 -1.72 4.16
N ILE A 151 1.79 -0.56 3.93
CA ILE A 151 1.25 0.51 3.09
C ILE A 151 2.16 0.63 1.86
N LEU A 152 1.60 0.35 0.68
CA LEU A 152 2.36 0.23 -0.56
C LEU A 152 1.80 1.19 -1.61
N ASP A 153 2.66 2.05 -2.17
CA ASP A 153 2.26 3.00 -3.22
C ASP A 153 2.72 2.50 -4.59
N GLU A 154 1.77 2.04 -5.41
CA GLU A 154 1.98 1.49 -6.76
C GLU A 154 3.05 0.36 -6.82
N PRO A 155 2.99 -0.68 -5.94
CA PRO A 155 4.08 -1.66 -5.80
C PRO A 155 4.27 -2.55 -7.03
N THR A 156 3.27 -2.67 -7.90
CA THR A 156 3.27 -3.53 -9.08
C THR A 156 3.56 -2.76 -10.37
N SER A 157 3.63 -1.43 -10.29
CA SER A 157 3.88 -0.58 -11.44
C SER A 157 5.27 -0.83 -12.04
N GLY A 158 5.31 -1.03 -13.37
CA GLY A 158 6.57 -1.29 -14.08
C GLY A 158 7.11 -2.71 -13.93
N LEU A 159 6.43 -3.61 -13.22
CA LEU A 159 6.79 -5.01 -13.15
C LEU A 159 6.27 -5.79 -14.37
N ASP A 160 7.06 -6.76 -14.83
CA ASP A 160 6.59 -7.75 -15.79
C ASP A 160 5.49 -8.64 -15.18
N PRO A 161 4.68 -9.34 -16.01
CA PRO A 161 3.54 -10.13 -15.51
C PRO A 161 3.92 -11.22 -14.51
N PHE A 162 5.12 -11.84 -14.62
CA PHE A 162 5.56 -12.88 -13.70
C PHE A 162 5.93 -12.30 -12.34
N SER A 163 6.78 -11.28 -12.31
CA SER A 163 7.18 -10.58 -11.09
C SER A 163 5.97 -9.98 -10.36
N ARG A 164 4.99 -9.45 -11.12
CA ARG A 164 3.73 -8.95 -10.58
C ARG A 164 2.94 -10.06 -9.89
N ASN A 165 2.74 -11.20 -10.55
CA ASN A 165 1.99 -12.31 -9.98
C ASN A 165 2.67 -12.89 -8.73
N GLU A 166 4.01 -12.99 -8.72
CA GLU A 166 4.77 -13.38 -7.53
C GLU A 166 4.52 -12.42 -6.37
N LEU A 167 4.54 -11.11 -6.62
CA LEU A 167 4.31 -10.09 -5.58
C LEU A 167 2.90 -10.19 -4.99
N LEU A 168 1.87 -10.36 -5.84
CA LEU A 168 0.49 -10.53 -5.38
C LEU A 168 0.32 -11.83 -4.54
N ASN A 169 1.04 -12.89 -4.88
CA ASN A 169 1.07 -14.12 -4.06
C ASN A 169 1.76 -13.88 -2.70
N VAL A 170 2.80 -13.05 -2.65
CA VAL A 170 3.41 -12.62 -1.38
C VAL A 170 2.37 -11.91 -0.52
N PHE A 171 1.57 -10.98 -1.07
CA PHE A 171 0.51 -10.30 -0.31
C PHE A 171 -0.50 -11.28 0.29
N LYS A 172 -0.91 -12.31 -0.46
CA LYS A 172 -1.79 -13.36 0.05
C LYS A 172 -1.15 -14.16 1.19
N GLY A 173 0.14 -14.44 1.09
CA GLY A 173 0.91 -15.09 2.16
C GLY A 173 0.94 -14.25 3.43
N LEU A 174 1.22 -12.95 3.30
CA LEU A 174 1.28 -12.01 4.42
C LEU A 174 -0.08 -11.87 5.14
N LYS A 175 -1.17 -11.81 4.37
CA LYS A 175 -2.53 -11.87 4.91
C LYS A 175 -2.74 -13.11 5.77
N ASN A 176 -2.29 -14.29 5.31
CA ASN A 176 -2.40 -15.53 6.07
C ASN A 176 -1.56 -15.50 7.36
N ASP A 177 -0.47 -14.76 7.37
CA ASP A 177 0.37 -14.49 8.55
C ASP A 177 -0.24 -13.37 9.45
N GLY A 178 -1.43 -12.85 9.13
CA GLY A 178 -2.16 -11.84 9.90
C GLY A 178 -1.77 -10.38 9.61
N VAL A 179 -0.88 -10.14 8.65
CA VAL A 179 -0.45 -8.78 8.26
C VAL A 179 -1.53 -8.14 7.36
N ALA A 180 -1.98 -6.94 7.70
CA ALA A 180 -2.84 -6.15 6.82
C ALA A 180 -2.01 -5.58 5.65
N VAL A 181 -2.56 -5.62 4.44
CA VAL A 181 -1.93 -5.05 3.25
C VAL A 181 -2.84 -3.98 2.65
N PHE A 182 -2.37 -2.75 2.60
CA PHE A 182 -3.02 -1.64 1.90
C PHE A 182 -2.13 -1.21 0.73
N PHE A 183 -2.59 -1.40 -0.49
CA PHE A 183 -1.79 -1.03 -1.66
C PHE A 183 -2.57 -0.18 -2.64
N SER A 184 -1.93 0.89 -3.14
CA SER A 184 -2.49 1.67 -4.23
C SER A 184 -2.14 1.04 -5.58
N THR A 185 -3.08 1.14 -6.51
CA THR A 185 -2.84 0.74 -7.90
C THR A 185 -3.82 1.43 -8.85
N HIS A 186 -3.44 1.52 -10.11
CA HIS A 186 -4.33 1.82 -11.22
C HIS A 186 -4.59 0.58 -12.10
N ILE A 187 -4.05 -0.58 -11.69
CA ILE A 187 -4.15 -1.86 -12.41
C ILE A 187 -5.24 -2.70 -11.77
N ILE A 188 -6.39 -2.75 -12.41
CA ILE A 188 -7.60 -3.37 -11.87
C ILE A 188 -7.43 -4.88 -11.68
N SER A 189 -6.71 -5.55 -12.60
CA SER A 189 -6.45 -6.97 -12.49
C SER A 189 -5.65 -7.38 -11.23
N ASP A 190 -4.92 -6.46 -10.60
CA ASP A 190 -4.24 -6.74 -9.32
C ASP A 190 -5.25 -6.82 -8.17
N ILE A 191 -6.28 -5.94 -8.20
CA ILE A 191 -7.38 -5.97 -7.24
C ILE A 191 -8.16 -7.27 -7.36
N GLU A 192 -8.53 -7.65 -8.58
CA GLU A 192 -9.27 -8.90 -8.83
C GLU A 192 -8.55 -10.10 -8.25
N LYS A 193 -7.23 -10.16 -8.46
CA LYS A 193 -6.40 -11.32 -8.08
C LYS A 193 -6.19 -11.47 -6.58
N CYS A 194 -6.11 -10.40 -5.81
CA CYS A 194 -5.68 -10.53 -4.41
C CYS A 194 -6.44 -9.70 -3.39
N ALA A 195 -7.17 -8.63 -3.75
CA ALA A 195 -7.83 -7.79 -2.79
C ALA A 195 -9.10 -8.44 -2.19
N ASP A 196 -9.30 -8.23 -0.89
CA ASP A 196 -10.53 -8.56 -0.16
C ASP A 196 -11.47 -7.35 -0.14
N ASP A 197 -10.91 -6.16 0.00
CA ASP A 197 -11.64 -4.90 0.08
C ASP A 197 -11.17 -3.93 -1.00
N ILE A 198 -12.09 -3.09 -1.45
CA ILE A 198 -11.85 -2.02 -2.41
C ILE A 198 -12.10 -0.67 -1.73
N VAL A 199 -11.14 0.23 -1.86
CA VAL A 199 -11.31 1.66 -1.63
C VAL A 199 -11.10 2.37 -2.96
N TYR A 200 -12.16 2.91 -3.54
CA TYR A 200 -12.12 3.58 -4.84
C TYR A 200 -12.14 5.10 -4.65
N ILE A 201 -11.09 5.77 -5.15
CA ILE A 201 -10.96 7.23 -5.11
C ILE A 201 -11.02 7.82 -6.52
N SER A 202 -11.82 8.87 -6.70
CA SER A 202 -11.89 9.66 -7.93
C SER A 202 -12.06 11.14 -7.59
N GLY A 203 -11.31 12.02 -8.29
CA GLY A 203 -11.38 13.47 -8.08
C GLY A 203 -11.18 13.92 -6.64
N GLY A 204 -10.32 13.23 -5.88
CA GLY A 204 -10.03 13.54 -4.47
C GLY A 204 -11.11 13.11 -3.48
N LYS A 205 -12.09 12.29 -3.88
CA LYS A 205 -13.17 11.78 -3.02
C LYS A 205 -13.24 10.26 -3.05
N ILE A 206 -13.62 9.66 -1.94
CA ILE A 206 -13.95 8.23 -1.91
C ILE A 206 -15.32 8.03 -2.54
N ILE A 207 -15.36 7.23 -3.60
CA ILE A 207 -16.58 6.83 -4.31
C ILE A 207 -17.17 5.56 -3.69
N ALA A 208 -16.30 4.62 -3.28
CA ALA A 208 -16.69 3.40 -2.60
C ALA A 208 -15.59 2.92 -1.64
N SER A 209 -15.99 2.35 -0.50
CA SER A 209 -15.12 1.66 0.45
C SER A 209 -15.92 0.48 1.02
N MET A 210 -15.62 -0.74 0.54
CA MET A 210 -16.40 -1.94 0.88
C MET A 210 -15.67 -3.22 0.47
N PRO A 211 -16.14 -4.41 0.92
CA PRO A 211 -15.67 -5.70 0.42
C PRO A 211 -15.80 -5.78 -1.11
N LYS A 212 -14.81 -6.43 -1.76
CA LYS A 212 -14.77 -6.54 -3.23
C LYS A 212 -16.03 -7.20 -3.80
N ASP A 213 -16.50 -8.27 -3.17
CA ASP A 213 -17.71 -8.97 -3.62
C ASP A 213 -18.94 -8.05 -3.59
N THR A 214 -19.10 -7.28 -2.49
CA THR A 214 -20.17 -6.28 -2.36
C THR A 214 -20.04 -5.16 -3.41
N PHE A 215 -18.79 -4.76 -3.73
CA PHE A 215 -18.54 -3.78 -4.78
C PHE A 215 -19.01 -4.30 -6.12
N THR A 216 -18.64 -5.54 -6.48
CA THR A 216 -19.05 -6.19 -7.72
C THR A 216 -20.59 -6.32 -7.80
N GLU A 217 -21.22 -6.86 -6.74
CA GLU A 217 -22.70 -7.00 -6.70
C GLU A 217 -23.43 -5.68 -6.87
N LYS A 218 -22.88 -4.59 -6.32
CA LYS A 218 -23.54 -3.28 -6.32
C LYS A 218 -23.33 -2.49 -7.61
N TYR A 219 -22.17 -2.60 -8.21
CA TYR A 219 -21.75 -1.71 -9.29
C TYR A 219 -21.55 -2.39 -10.64
N SER A 220 -21.29 -3.71 -10.72
CA SER A 220 -21.13 -4.40 -11.98
C SER A 220 -22.48 -4.71 -12.62
N GLY A 221 -22.54 -4.53 -13.94
CA GLY A 221 -23.68 -5.01 -14.74
C GLY A 221 -23.62 -6.52 -14.96
N PRO A 222 -24.68 -7.11 -15.55
CA PRO A 222 -24.64 -8.51 -16.00
C PRO A 222 -23.47 -8.71 -16.97
N ASP A 223 -22.63 -9.69 -16.67
CA ASP A 223 -21.44 -10.05 -17.47
C ASP A 223 -20.31 -9.00 -17.53
N GLU A 224 -20.38 -7.93 -16.75
CA GLU A 224 -19.27 -6.96 -16.62
C GLU A 224 -18.20 -7.49 -15.64
N ASP A 225 -16.95 -7.43 -16.05
CA ASP A 225 -15.81 -7.59 -15.12
C ASP A 225 -15.55 -6.29 -14.30
N LEU A 226 -14.62 -6.35 -13.39
CA LEU A 226 -14.29 -5.20 -12.53
C LEU A 226 -13.69 -4.05 -13.34
N GLU A 227 -12.96 -4.35 -14.41
CA GLU A 227 -12.33 -3.35 -15.28
C GLU A 227 -13.39 -2.56 -16.05
N GLU A 228 -14.34 -3.24 -16.67
CA GLU A 228 -15.47 -2.63 -17.39
C GLU A 228 -16.33 -1.78 -16.47
N THR A 229 -16.62 -2.31 -15.26
CA THR A 229 -17.36 -1.59 -14.23
C THR A 229 -16.68 -0.27 -13.86
N MET A 230 -15.38 -0.29 -13.60
CA MET A 230 -14.65 0.92 -13.21
C MET A 230 -14.50 1.92 -14.36
N LEU A 231 -14.29 1.44 -15.59
CA LEU A 231 -14.27 2.31 -16.77
C LEU A 231 -15.61 3.02 -16.96
N ARG A 232 -16.74 2.34 -16.78
CA ARG A 232 -18.08 2.93 -16.85
C ARG A 232 -18.31 3.96 -15.74
N MET A 233 -17.93 3.65 -14.52
CA MET A 233 -18.05 4.58 -13.38
C MET A 233 -17.24 5.87 -13.61
N GLU A 234 -16.06 5.77 -14.19
CA GLU A 234 -15.25 6.93 -14.52
C GLU A 234 -15.76 7.74 -15.70
N GLY A 235 -16.29 7.07 -16.75
CA GLY A 235 -16.92 7.74 -17.88
C GLY A 235 -18.17 8.53 -17.49
N GLY A 236 -18.93 8.06 -16.48
CA GLY A 236 -20.09 8.76 -15.93
C GLY A 236 -19.73 9.99 -15.08
N THR A 237 -18.55 10.01 -14.46
CA THR A 237 -18.07 11.16 -13.64
C THR A 237 -17.43 12.27 -14.49
N ALA A 238 -17.04 11.99 -15.74
CA ALA A 238 -16.48 12.99 -16.66
C ALA A 238 -17.55 13.90 -17.30
N ASN A 239 -18.83 13.54 -17.19
CA ASN A 239 -19.98 14.27 -17.80
C ASN A 239 -20.91 14.91 -16.76
N ALA A 240 -20.55 14.97 -15.49
CA ALA A 240 -21.28 15.63 -14.42
C ALA A 240 -20.45 16.76 -13.79
#